data_c18799096863abddb2a7a416cb6bc4a9
#
_entry.id   c18799096863abddb2a7a416cb6bc4a9
#
_cell.length_a   1.000
_cell.length_b   1.000
_cell.length_c   1.000
_cell.angle_alpha   90.00
_cell.angle_beta   90.00
_cell.angle_gamma   90.00
#
_symmetry.space_group_name_H-M   'P 1'
#
loop_
_entity.id
_entity.type
_entity.pdbx_description
1 polymer ?
#
loop_
_entity_poly.entity_id
_entity_poly.type
_entity_poly.pdbx_seq_one_letter_code
_entity_poly.pdbx_strand_id
1 'polypeptide(L)'
;MISTNEFKTNVTVTIDGDAWQVVEFQHVKPGKGAAFVRAKMRNLCTGAVVERTFNAGERMPKARIDRREMQYLYESDGMYVFMDNETYEQTELSKETLGTALNFLKENMDVKIMIYEGRVLGVDLPNTVELTVVETEPGIKGDTATGGSKNATMDTGYVVKVPLFINESDVLAIDTRTGDYISRA
;
A
#
# COMPACT_ATOMS: atom_id res chain seq x y z
N MET A 1 -9.75 23.36 6.77
CA MET A 1 -9.99 22.61 8.01
C MET A 1 -11.16 21.64 7.82
N ILE A 2 -11.09 20.48 8.44
CA ILE A 2 -12.14 19.47 8.40
C ILE A 2 -12.66 19.21 9.81
N SER A 3 -13.97 18.98 9.93
CA SER A 3 -14.61 18.60 11.19
C SER A 3 -14.67 17.09 11.33
N THR A 4 -14.62 16.58 12.56
CA THR A 4 -14.80 15.15 12.82
C THR A 4 -16.16 14.63 12.35
N ASN A 5 -17.15 15.50 12.24
CA ASN A 5 -18.46 15.14 11.67
C ASN A 5 -18.40 14.84 10.17
N GLU A 6 -17.33 15.28 9.51
CA GLU A 6 -17.08 15.07 8.08
C GLU A 6 -16.15 13.89 7.81
N PHE A 7 -15.75 13.15 8.85
CA PHE A 7 -14.87 12.00 8.69
C PHE A 7 -15.48 10.96 7.77
N LYS A 8 -14.67 10.51 6.85
CA LYS A 8 -14.93 9.38 5.95
C LYS A 8 -13.67 8.53 5.88
N THR A 9 -13.82 7.29 5.48
CA THR A 9 -12.66 6.41 5.24
C THR A 9 -11.73 7.05 4.22
N ASN A 10 -10.44 7.00 4.50
CA ASN A 10 -9.33 7.56 3.69
C ASN A 10 -9.19 9.09 3.75
N VAL A 11 -9.98 9.79 4.55
CA VAL A 11 -9.75 11.21 4.80
C VAL A 11 -8.43 11.38 5.54
N THR A 12 -7.62 12.37 5.13
CA THR A 12 -6.32 12.66 5.75
C THR A 12 -6.36 13.99 6.49
N VAL A 13 -5.83 13.98 7.70
CA VAL A 13 -5.78 15.16 8.58
C VAL A 13 -4.37 15.33 9.15
N THR A 14 -4.05 16.55 9.56
CA THR A 14 -2.78 16.86 10.23
C THR A 14 -2.99 16.87 11.74
N ILE A 15 -2.20 16.06 12.46
CA ILE A 15 -2.17 16.04 13.92
C ILE A 15 -0.71 15.98 14.36
N ASP A 16 -0.31 16.94 15.20
CA ASP A 16 1.06 17.05 15.73
C ASP A 16 2.15 17.03 14.65
N GLY A 17 1.87 17.65 13.51
CA GLY A 17 2.83 17.75 12.40
C GLY A 17 2.88 16.56 11.47
N ASP A 18 2.14 15.51 11.76
CA ASP A 18 2.08 14.31 10.92
C ASP A 18 0.76 14.21 10.17
N ALA A 19 0.79 13.51 9.03
CA ALA A 19 -0.40 13.18 8.28
C ALA A 19 -1.01 11.88 8.81
N TRP A 20 -2.28 11.92 9.13
CA TRP A 20 -3.05 10.77 9.62
C TRP A 20 -4.21 10.47 8.69
N GLN A 21 -4.40 9.19 8.40
CA GLN A 21 -5.51 8.72 7.57
C GLN A 21 -6.56 8.03 8.42
N VAL A 22 -7.82 8.40 8.23
CA VAL A 22 -8.96 7.72 8.88
C VAL A 22 -9.15 6.36 8.22
N VAL A 23 -8.98 5.28 8.98
CA VAL A 23 -9.20 3.90 8.51
C VAL A 23 -10.64 3.49 8.77
N GLU A 24 -11.10 3.70 10.01
CA GLU A 24 -12.46 3.41 10.43
C GLU A 24 -12.91 4.51 11.40
N PHE A 25 -14.19 4.76 11.48
CA PHE A 25 -14.72 5.74 12.41
C PHE A 25 -16.12 5.37 12.86
N GLN A 26 -16.50 5.86 14.03
CA GLN A 26 -17.84 5.68 14.60
C GLN A 26 -18.28 6.94 15.31
N HIS A 27 -19.45 7.45 14.95
CA HIS A 27 -20.10 8.54 15.67
C HIS A 27 -20.88 7.96 16.84
N VAL A 28 -20.61 8.41 18.06
CA VAL A 28 -21.25 7.92 19.26
C VAL A 28 -22.03 9.07 19.92
N LYS A 29 -23.32 8.85 20.15
CA LYS A 29 -24.17 9.77 20.90
C LYS A 29 -24.61 9.07 22.18
N PRO A 30 -23.89 9.28 23.31
CA PRO A 30 -24.27 8.64 24.56
C PRO A 30 -25.59 9.23 25.11
N GLY A 31 -26.31 8.44 25.87
CA GLY A 31 -27.54 8.91 26.53
C GLY A 31 -27.30 10.01 27.55
N LYS A 32 -26.10 10.06 28.12
CA LYS A 32 -25.60 11.11 29.00
C LYS A 32 -24.20 11.50 28.55
N GLY A 33 -23.94 12.81 28.47
CA GLY A 33 -22.67 13.34 28.07
C GLY A 33 -22.66 13.82 26.62
N ALA A 34 -21.52 14.38 26.21
CA ALA A 34 -21.33 14.94 24.87
C ALA A 34 -21.10 13.85 23.83
N ALA A 35 -21.60 14.09 22.61
CA ALA A 35 -21.32 13.23 21.49
C ALA A 35 -19.83 13.23 21.14
N PHE A 36 -19.32 12.11 20.68
CA PHE A 36 -17.91 11.98 20.31
C PHE A 36 -17.75 11.10 19.07
N VAL A 37 -16.57 11.19 18.46
CA VAL A 37 -16.19 10.36 17.31
C VAL A 37 -14.99 9.53 17.70
N ARG A 38 -15.11 8.22 17.57
CA ARG A 38 -13.99 7.29 17.77
C ARG A 38 -13.48 6.92 16.39
N ALA A 39 -12.19 7.12 16.16
CA ALA A 39 -11.58 6.87 14.87
C ALA A 39 -10.33 6.02 15.01
N LYS A 40 -10.21 5.01 14.15
CA LYS A 40 -8.98 4.25 13.97
C LYS A 40 -8.19 4.96 12.89
N MET A 41 -6.97 5.37 13.23
CA MET A 41 -6.16 6.23 12.38
C MET A 41 -4.79 5.63 12.12
N ARG A 42 -4.32 5.79 10.90
CA ARG A 42 -2.97 5.38 10.51
C ARG A 42 -2.11 6.63 10.32
N ASN A 43 -0.96 6.65 11.00
CA ASN A 43 0.04 7.67 10.77
C ASN A 43 0.77 7.36 9.46
N LEU A 44 0.59 8.21 8.45
CA LEU A 44 1.21 8.00 7.14
C LEU A 44 2.71 8.24 7.15
N CYS A 45 3.22 8.95 8.16
CA CYS A 45 4.65 9.21 8.30
C CYS A 45 5.39 8.05 8.98
N THR A 46 4.76 7.39 9.95
CA THR A 46 5.38 6.32 10.76
C THR A 46 4.80 4.93 10.50
N GLY A 47 3.60 4.85 9.93
CA GLY A 47 2.89 3.60 9.73
C GLY A 47 2.10 3.09 10.95
N ALA A 48 2.20 3.76 12.10
CA ALA A 48 1.49 3.36 13.31
C ALA A 48 -0.02 3.47 13.15
N VAL A 49 -0.76 2.51 13.67
CA VAL A 49 -2.22 2.52 13.70
C VAL A 49 -2.67 2.65 15.15
N VAL A 50 -3.43 3.70 15.45
CA VAL A 50 -3.94 3.95 16.80
C VAL A 50 -5.42 4.32 16.74
N GLU A 51 -6.12 4.10 17.83
CA GLU A 51 -7.50 4.54 18.01
C GLU A 51 -7.50 5.85 18.80
N ARG A 52 -8.20 6.86 18.28
CA ARG A 52 -8.33 8.16 18.93
C ARG A 52 -9.80 8.52 19.07
N THR A 53 -10.11 9.25 20.15
CA THR A 53 -11.45 9.77 20.39
C THR A 53 -11.40 11.30 20.30
N PHE A 54 -12.33 11.85 19.55
CA PHE A 54 -12.46 13.30 19.32
C PHE A 54 -13.84 13.76 19.78
N ASN A 55 -13.94 15.00 20.20
CA ASN A 55 -15.25 15.61 20.42
C ASN A 55 -16.00 15.74 19.09
N ALA A 56 -17.30 15.53 19.10
CA ALA A 56 -18.09 15.74 17.90
C ALA A 56 -17.96 17.21 17.45
N GLY A 57 -17.70 17.42 16.16
CA GLY A 57 -17.50 18.73 15.60
C GLY A 57 -16.12 19.35 15.83
N GLU A 58 -15.20 18.63 16.47
CA GLU A 58 -13.81 19.09 16.59
C GLU A 58 -13.19 19.29 15.21
N ARG A 59 -12.46 20.38 15.03
CA ARG A 59 -11.88 20.76 13.74
C ARG A 59 -10.36 20.60 13.77
N MET A 60 -9.82 20.16 12.65
CA MET A 60 -8.38 19.99 12.48
C MET A 60 -7.97 20.28 11.03
N PRO A 61 -6.72 20.65 10.78
CA PRO A 61 -6.26 20.88 9.42
C PRO A 61 -6.35 19.61 8.59
N LYS A 62 -6.79 19.75 7.36
CA LYS A 62 -6.76 18.65 6.39
C LYS A 62 -5.32 18.46 5.91
N ALA A 63 -4.82 17.24 5.91
CA ALA A 63 -3.50 16.96 5.37
C ALA A 63 -3.59 16.83 3.84
N ARG A 64 -2.74 17.56 3.15
CA ARG A 64 -2.65 17.50 1.70
C ARG A 64 -1.52 16.55 1.30
N ILE A 65 -1.89 15.45 0.69
CA ILE A 65 -0.95 14.46 0.18
C ILE A 65 -0.79 14.69 -1.32
N ASP A 66 0.42 15.03 -1.75
CA ASP A 66 0.74 15.12 -3.16
C ASP A 66 1.16 13.76 -3.68
N ARG A 67 0.69 13.40 -4.87
CA ARG A 67 1.08 12.17 -5.56
C ARG A 67 1.73 12.54 -6.87
N ARG A 68 2.96 12.08 -7.06
CA ARG A 68 3.71 12.30 -8.31
C ARG A 68 3.92 10.98 -9.01
N GLU A 69 3.65 10.96 -10.30
CA GLU A 69 3.95 9.80 -11.12
C GLU A 69 5.45 9.74 -11.39
N MET A 70 6.04 8.62 -10.99
CA MET A 70 7.46 8.35 -11.17
C MET A 70 7.66 6.96 -11.73
N GLN A 71 8.75 6.78 -12.46
CA GLN A 71 9.15 5.48 -12.96
C GLN A 71 10.27 4.92 -12.09
N TYR A 72 10.10 3.68 -11.62
CA TYR A 72 11.19 2.97 -10.98
C TYR A 72 12.22 2.56 -12.01
N LEU A 73 13.47 2.95 -11.82
CA LEU A 73 14.55 2.67 -12.77
C LEU A 73 15.37 1.45 -12.35
N TYR A 74 16.04 1.50 -11.20
CA TYR A 74 16.92 0.43 -10.75
C TYR A 74 17.29 0.58 -9.27
N GLU A 75 17.87 -0.48 -8.73
CA GLU A 75 18.48 -0.47 -7.39
C GLU A 75 19.97 -0.21 -7.51
N SER A 76 20.52 0.64 -6.64
CA SER A 76 21.94 0.92 -6.54
C SER A 76 22.33 1.11 -5.08
N ASP A 77 23.26 0.31 -4.60
CA ASP A 77 23.80 0.36 -3.22
C ASP A 77 22.72 0.36 -2.13
N GLY A 78 21.67 -0.44 -2.31
CA GLY A 78 20.55 -0.54 -1.38
C GLY A 78 19.55 0.61 -1.46
N MET A 79 19.73 1.52 -2.39
CA MET A 79 18.78 2.59 -2.68
C MET A 79 18.06 2.33 -3.99
N TYR A 80 16.81 2.74 -4.05
CA TYR A 80 15.94 2.52 -5.21
C TYR A 80 15.74 3.83 -5.92
N VAL A 81 16.11 3.90 -7.20
CA VAL A 81 16.11 5.13 -7.99
C VAL A 81 14.81 5.25 -8.77
N PHE A 82 14.14 6.38 -8.59
CA PHE A 82 12.91 6.73 -9.29
C PHE A 82 13.12 8.01 -10.09
N MET A 83 12.47 8.10 -11.24
CA MET A 83 12.53 9.28 -12.09
C MET A 83 11.13 9.88 -12.23
N ASP A 84 11.03 11.20 -11.98
CA ASP A 84 9.80 11.94 -12.19
C ASP A 84 9.46 11.96 -13.69
N ASN A 85 8.25 11.54 -14.05
CA ASN A 85 7.84 11.45 -15.46
C ASN A 85 7.66 12.82 -16.13
N GLU A 86 7.51 13.89 -15.34
CA GLU A 86 7.37 15.25 -15.87
C GLU A 86 8.69 16.00 -15.91
N THR A 87 9.45 15.98 -14.82
CA THR A 87 10.68 16.77 -14.67
C THR A 87 11.93 16.00 -15.04
N TYR A 88 11.86 14.66 -15.10
CA TYR A 88 12.98 13.74 -15.32
C TYR A 88 14.03 13.80 -14.19
N GLU A 89 13.70 14.42 -13.06
CA GLU A 89 14.56 14.38 -11.88
C GLU A 89 14.54 13.00 -11.24
N GLN A 90 15.72 12.56 -10.79
CA GLN A 90 15.85 11.28 -10.12
C GLN A 90 15.85 11.47 -8.60
N THR A 91 15.19 10.56 -7.90
CA THR A 91 15.10 10.53 -6.44
C THR A 91 15.44 9.14 -5.96
N GLU A 92 16.27 9.04 -4.93
CA GLU A 92 16.61 7.76 -4.31
C GLU A 92 15.74 7.53 -3.07
N LEU A 93 15.13 6.36 -2.98
CA LEU A 93 14.30 5.98 -1.84
C LEU A 93 14.91 4.76 -1.15
N SER A 94 14.80 4.73 0.18
CA SER A 94 15.31 3.62 0.98
C SER A 94 14.34 2.44 0.99
N LYS A 95 14.87 1.27 1.33
CA LYS A 95 14.07 0.07 1.52
C LYS A 95 12.98 0.26 2.58
N GLU A 96 13.29 0.97 3.65
CA GLU A 96 12.35 1.25 4.74
C GLU A 96 11.16 2.10 4.25
N THR A 97 11.44 3.09 3.40
CA THR A 97 10.39 3.95 2.83
C THR A 97 9.46 3.16 1.91
N LEU A 98 10.01 2.24 1.13
CA LEU A 98 9.23 1.44 0.18
C LEU A 98 8.45 0.32 0.86
N GLY A 99 9.01 -0.28 1.91
CA GLY A 99 8.33 -1.33 2.67
C GLY A 99 7.89 -2.50 1.79
N THR A 100 6.63 -2.90 1.93
CA THR A 100 6.06 -4.04 1.19
C THR A 100 5.92 -3.79 -0.32
N ALA A 101 6.00 -2.54 -0.77
CA ALA A 101 5.96 -2.23 -2.20
C ALA A 101 7.08 -2.92 -2.98
N LEU A 102 8.20 -3.21 -2.33
CA LEU A 102 9.32 -3.93 -2.94
C LEU A 102 8.94 -5.33 -3.43
N ASN A 103 7.94 -5.95 -2.85
CA ASN A 103 7.48 -7.28 -3.28
C ASN A 103 6.90 -7.26 -4.70
N PHE A 104 6.48 -6.09 -5.17
CA PHE A 104 5.76 -5.93 -6.44
C PHE A 104 6.46 -5.01 -7.41
N LEU A 105 7.51 -4.32 -6.99
CA LEU A 105 8.18 -3.30 -7.77
C LEU A 105 9.11 -3.92 -8.82
N LYS A 106 8.90 -3.56 -10.09
CA LYS A 106 9.73 -4.01 -11.20
C LYS A 106 10.36 -2.81 -11.89
N GLU A 107 11.55 -2.99 -12.49
CA GLU A 107 12.21 -1.96 -13.27
C GLU A 107 11.30 -1.44 -14.38
N ASN A 108 11.33 -0.14 -14.60
CA ASN A 108 10.53 0.59 -15.59
C ASN A 108 9.02 0.63 -15.28
N MET A 109 8.61 0.22 -14.08
CA MET A 109 7.21 0.34 -13.64
C MET A 109 6.89 1.77 -13.24
N ASP A 110 5.73 2.26 -13.67
CA ASP A 110 5.20 3.55 -13.23
C ASP A 110 4.45 3.39 -11.92
N VAL A 111 4.77 4.25 -10.96
CA VAL A 111 4.15 4.26 -9.63
C VAL A 111 3.84 5.69 -9.22
N LYS A 112 3.06 5.85 -8.17
CA LYS A 112 2.82 7.18 -7.58
C LYS A 112 3.56 7.27 -6.27
N ILE A 113 4.38 8.31 -6.12
CA ILE A 113 5.09 8.60 -4.88
C ILE A 113 4.24 9.57 -4.07
N MET A 114 3.94 9.21 -2.83
CA MET A 114 3.17 10.05 -1.92
C MET A 114 4.09 10.97 -1.15
N ILE A 115 3.81 12.27 -1.20
CA ILE A 115 4.64 13.30 -0.56
C ILE A 115 3.76 14.18 0.33
N TYR A 116 4.21 14.41 1.56
CA TYR A 116 3.57 15.30 2.51
C TYR A 116 4.59 16.30 3.03
N GLU A 117 4.36 17.58 2.75
CA GLU A 117 5.25 18.69 3.15
C GLU A 117 6.74 18.42 2.83
N GLY A 118 7.01 17.96 1.60
CA GLY A 118 8.36 17.63 1.14
C GLY A 118 8.90 16.31 1.63
N ARG A 119 8.18 15.57 2.47
CA ARG A 119 8.58 14.24 2.94
C ARG A 119 7.94 13.16 2.09
N VAL A 120 8.73 12.19 1.67
CA VAL A 120 8.21 11.01 0.97
C VAL A 120 7.61 10.06 2.01
N LEU A 121 6.31 9.77 1.88
CA LEU A 121 5.61 8.88 2.79
C LEU A 121 5.70 7.42 2.34
N GLY A 122 5.76 7.18 1.04
CA GLY A 122 5.78 5.85 0.47
C GLY A 122 5.39 5.83 -1.00
N VAL A 123 5.12 4.63 -1.49
CA VAL A 123 4.76 4.38 -2.88
C VAL A 123 3.33 3.85 -2.93
N ASP A 124 2.54 4.42 -3.83
CA ASP A 124 1.19 3.96 -4.14
C ASP A 124 1.27 3.17 -5.44
N LEU A 125 1.10 1.85 -5.33
CA LEU A 125 1.16 0.94 -6.46
C LEU A 125 -0.21 0.81 -7.14
N PRO A 126 -0.25 0.44 -8.43
CA PRO A 126 -1.49 -0.01 -9.04
C PRO A 126 -2.09 -1.16 -8.21
N ASN A 127 -3.41 -1.28 -8.18
CA ASN A 127 -4.08 -2.34 -7.43
C ASN A 127 -3.70 -3.74 -7.88
N THR A 128 -3.33 -3.89 -9.14
CA THR A 128 -2.93 -5.17 -9.74
C THR A 128 -1.63 -4.96 -10.51
N VAL A 129 -0.70 -5.90 -10.33
CA VAL A 129 0.56 -5.93 -11.09
C VAL A 129 0.71 -7.30 -11.74
N GLU A 130 1.44 -7.34 -12.84
CA GLU A 130 1.78 -8.57 -13.52
C GLU A 130 3.21 -8.98 -13.17
N LEU A 131 3.37 -10.16 -12.59
CA LEU A 131 4.66 -10.72 -12.23
C LEU A 131 4.85 -12.07 -12.91
N THR A 132 6.11 -12.40 -13.21
CA THR A 132 6.45 -13.65 -13.87
C THR A 132 6.96 -14.66 -12.84
N VAL A 133 6.50 -15.92 -12.95
CA VAL A 133 6.96 -17.00 -12.10
C VAL A 133 8.36 -17.42 -12.52
N VAL A 134 9.33 -17.33 -11.62
CA VAL A 134 10.71 -17.77 -11.87
C VAL A 134 11.00 -19.14 -11.27
N GLU A 135 10.27 -19.54 -10.24
CA GLU A 135 10.42 -20.85 -9.61
C GLU A 135 9.09 -21.30 -9.00
N THR A 136 8.71 -22.54 -9.25
CA THR A 136 7.56 -23.16 -8.60
C THR A 136 7.71 -24.67 -8.64
N GLU A 137 7.08 -25.35 -7.67
CA GLU A 137 7.07 -26.82 -7.65
C GLU A 137 6.09 -27.34 -8.70
N PRO A 138 6.35 -28.54 -9.27
CA PRO A 138 5.38 -29.19 -10.12
C PRO A 138 4.10 -29.52 -9.33
N GLY A 139 2.94 -29.26 -9.92
CA GLY A 139 1.68 -29.70 -9.34
C GLY A 139 1.53 -31.19 -9.49
N ILE A 140 1.45 -31.92 -8.37
CA ILE A 140 1.27 -33.39 -8.38
C ILE A 140 -0.21 -33.70 -8.36
N LYS A 141 -0.69 -34.42 -9.36
CA LYS A 141 -2.08 -34.89 -9.41
C LYS A 141 -2.34 -35.87 -8.28
N GLY A 142 -3.40 -35.62 -7.51
CA GLY A 142 -3.85 -36.56 -6.48
C GLY A 142 -3.49 -36.20 -5.06
N ASP A 143 -2.65 -35.19 -4.83
CA ASP A 143 -2.29 -34.73 -3.48
C ASP A 143 -3.45 -34.08 -2.76
N THR A 144 -4.37 -33.48 -3.50
CA THR A 144 -5.57 -32.87 -2.94
C THR A 144 -6.73 -33.03 -3.90
N ALA A 145 -7.84 -33.52 -3.39
CA ALA A 145 -9.05 -33.73 -4.18
C ALA A 145 -9.67 -32.44 -4.71
N THR A 146 -9.49 -31.33 -4.02
CA THR A 146 -10.02 -30.02 -4.41
C THR A 146 -9.17 -28.88 -3.81
N GLY A 147 -8.89 -27.86 -4.61
CA GLY A 147 -8.37 -26.60 -4.11
C GLY A 147 -6.94 -26.60 -3.60
N GLY A 148 -6.12 -27.53 -4.04
CA GLY A 148 -4.71 -27.55 -3.69
C GLY A 148 -3.98 -26.30 -4.18
N SER A 149 -3.04 -25.82 -3.38
CA SER A 149 -2.19 -24.68 -3.73
C SER A 149 -0.72 -25.04 -3.50
N LYS A 150 0.15 -24.28 -4.15
CA LYS A 150 1.59 -24.38 -3.99
C LYS A 150 2.20 -22.99 -3.95
N ASN A 151 3.47 -22.91 -3.58
CA ASN A 151 4.21 -21.66 -3.59
C ASN A 151 4.85 -21.42 -4.96
N ALA A 152 4.80 -20.17 -5.40
CA ALA A 152 5.51 -19.72 -6.59
C ALA A 152 6.35 -18.50 -6.22
N THR A 153 7.61 -18.50 -6.64
CA THR A 153 8.50 -17.36 -6.49
C THR A 153 8.43 -16.51 -7.74
N MET A 154 8.12 -15.24 -7.55
CA MET A 154 7.99 -14.28 -8.66
C MET A 154 9.35 -13.65 -8.98
N ASP A 155 9.42 -12.99 -10.13
CA ASP A 155 10.65 -12.33 -10.60
C ASP A 155 11.12 -11.16 -9.70
N THR A 156 10.26 -10.68 -8.80
CA THR A 156 10.65 -9.73 -7.75
C THR A 156 11.22 -10.39 -6.49
N GLY A 157 11.20 -11.71 -6.41
CA GLY A 157 11.56 -12.47 -5.22
C GLY A 157 10.40 -12.73 -4.26
N TYR A 158 9.23 -12.16 -4.53
CA TYR A 158 8.03 -12.38 -3.72
C TYR A 158 7.49 -13.80 -3.90
N VAL A 159 7.13 -14.46 -2.80
CA VAL A 159 6.54 -15.79 -2.82
C VAL A 159 5.04 -15.68 -2.58
N VAL A 160 4.24 -16.26 -3.48
CA VAL A 160 2.78 -16.20 -3.42
C VAL A 160 2.20 -17.61 -3.57
N LYS A 161 1.07 -17.86 -2.93
CA LYS A 161 0.33 -19.12 -3.11
C LYS A 161 -0.48 -19.07 -4.40
N VAL A 162 -0.33 -20.11 -5.21
CA VAL A 162 -0.96 -20.20 -6.53
C VAL A 162 -1.62 -21.56 -6.70
N PRO A 163 -2.58 -21.69 -7.63
CA PRO A 163 -3.14 -23.01 -8.00
C PRO A 163 -2.07 -23.96 -8.53
N LEU A 164 -2.32 -25.24 -8.45
CA LEU A 164 -1.35 -26.29 -8.86
C LEU A 164 -1.02 -26.26 -10.34
N PHE A 165 -1.89 -25.69 -11.19
CA PHE A 165 -1.67 -25.65 -12.64
C PHE A 165 -0.68 -24.58 -13.11
N ILE A 166 -0.22 -23.70 -12.20
CA ILE A 166 0.73 -22.65 -12.54
C ILE A 166 2.12 -23.25 -12.77
N ASN A 167 2.79 -22.79 -13.81
CA ASN A 167 4.12 -23.24 -14.21
C ASN A 167 5.12 -22.07 -14.20
N GLU A 168 6.40 -22.45 -14.23
CA GLU A 168 7.46 -21.46 -14.43
C GLU A 168 7.22 -20.73 -15.76
N SER A 169 7.60 -19.46 -15.80
CA SER A 169 7.41 -18.52 -16.90
C SER A 169 5.96 -18.05 -17.10
N ASP A 170 5.00 -18.51 -16.34
CA ASP A 170 3.65 -17.97 -16.36
C ASP A 170 3.66 -16.53 -15.82
N VAL A 171 2.87 -15.67 -16.45
CA VAL A 171 2.66 -14.30 -15.97
C VAL A 171 1.36 -14.26 -15.19
N LEU A 172 1.44 -13.75 -13.97
CA LEU A 172 0.32 -13.75 -13.03
C LEU A 172 -0.09 -12.33 -12.67
N ALA A 173 -1.40 -12.12 -12.56
CA ALA A 173 -1.94 -10.91 -11.97
C ALA A 173 -1.99 -11.08 -10.44
N ILE A 174 -1.36 -10.16 -9.73
CA ILE A 174 -1.27 -10.17 -8.25
C ILE A 174 -1.93 -8.91 -7.72
N ASP A 175 -2.76 -9.06 -6.68
CA ASP A 175 -3.33 -7.92 -5.97
C ASP A 175 -2.28 -7.32 -5.03
N THR A 176 -1.90 -6.07 -5.27
CA THR A 176 -0.87 -5.41 -4.46
C THR A 176 -1.34 -5.04 -3.06
N ARG A 177 -2.65 -4.98 -2.85
CA ARG A 177 -3.24 -4.63 -1.53
C ARG A 177 -3.20 -5.81 -0.57
N THR A 178 -3.39 -7.03 -1.07
CA THR A 178 -3.43 -8.26 -0.27
C THR A 178 -2.20 -9.14 -0.48
N GLY A 179 -1.53 -9.01 -1.62
CA GLY A 179 -0.43 -9.88 -2.02
C GLY A 179 -0.89 -11.19 -2.65
N ASP A 180 -2.17 -11.33 -2.94
CA ASP A 180 -2.74 -12.60 -3.40
C ASP A 180 -2.76 -12.72 -4.93
N TYR A 181 -2.68 -13.97 -5.38
CA TYR A 181 -2.90 -14.32 -6.77
C TYR A 181 -4.35 -14.05 -7.18
N ILE A 182 -4.52 -13.44 -8.35
CA ILE A 182 -5.85 -13.19 -8.93
C ILE A 182 -6.11 -14.17 -10.08
N SER A 183 -5.24 -14.16 -11.09
CA SER A 183 -5.39 -14.97 -12.31
C SER A 183 -4.08 -15.02 -13.08
N ARG A 184 -4.03 -15.89 -14.08
CA ARG A 184 -2.98 -15.78 -15.10
C ARG A 184 -3.30 -14.58 -15.99
N ALA A 185 -2.28 -13.83 -16.29
CA ALA A 185 -2.42 -12.66 -17.17
C ALA A 185 -2.46 -13.07 -18.63
#